data_5edd97b9ce574d8378f28a5128c709c9
#
_entry.id   5edd97b9ce574d8378f28a5128c709c9
#
_cell.length_a   1.000
_cell.length_b   1.000
_cell.length_c   1.000
_cell.angle_alpha   90.00
_cell.angle_beta   90.00
_cell.angle_gamma   90.00
#
_symmetry.space_group_name_H-M   'P 1'
#
loop_
_entity.id
_entity.type
_entity.pdbx_description
1 polymer ?
#
loop_
_entity_poly.entity_id
_entity_poly.type
_entity_poly.pdbx_seq_one_letter_code
_entity_poly.pdbx_strand_id
1 'polypeptide(L)'
;MTGEKVLIGYMRVSKADGSQSTNLQRDALIAAGVSLAHLYEDLASGRRDDRPGLAACLKALREGDTLIVWKLDRLGRDLRHLINTVHDLTARSVGLKVLTGHGAAVDTTTAAGKLVFGIFAALAEFERELISERTVAGLISARARGRKGGRPFKMTAAKLRLAMAAMGQSETKVGDLCQELGITRQTLYRHVSPKGELRPDGEK
;
A
#
# COMPACT_ATOMS: atom_id res chain seq x y z
N MET A 1 16.42 22.12 31.14
CA MET A 1 16.70 22.98 29.97
C MET A 1 15.56 22.75 28.99
N THR A 2 14.57 23.64 28.97
CA THR A 2 13.47 23.61 27.98
C THR A 2 14.07 24.00 26.64
N GLY A 3 14.34 23.02 25.80
CA GLY A 3 14.77 23.26 24.43
C GLY A 3 13.73 24.11 23.71
N GLU A 4 14.18 25.04 22.90
CA GLU A 4 13.34 25.86 22.03
C GLU A 4 12.52 24.93 21.12
N LYS A 5 11.19 25.07 21.11
CA LYS A 5 10.29 24.28 20.27
C LYS A 5 10.53 24.62 18.81
N VAL A 6 10.93 23.63 18.01
CA VAL A 6 11.24 23.82 16.61
C VAL A 6 10.05 23.44 15.73
N LEU A 7 9.80 24.25 14.70
CA LEU A 7 8.83 23.95 13.65
C LEU A 7 9.57 23.27 12.51
N ILE A 8 9.19 22.03 12.20
CA ILE A 8 9.79 21.23 11.14
C ILE A 8 8.74 21.02 10.05
N GLY A 9 9.09 21.35 8.81
CA GLY A 9 8.21 21.23 7.66
C GLY A 9 8.53 19.99 6.83
N TYR A 10 7.49 19.34 6.34
CA TYR A 10 7.62 18.29 5.34
C TYR A 10 6.74 18.56 4.13
N MET A 11 7.32 18.42 2.93
CA MET A 11 6.59 18.51 1.69
C MET A 11 6.89 17.34 0.76
N ARG A 12 5.90 16.96 -0.04
CA ARG A 12 6.02 15.94 -1.07
C ARG A 12 5.62 16.50 -2.41
N VAL A 13 6.50 16.35 -3.39
CA VAL A 13 6.32 16.85 -4.74
C VAL A 13 6.14 15.66 -5.68
N SER A 14 5.09 15.69 -6.49
CA SER A 14 4.92 14.76 -7.61
C SER A 14 5.54 15.37 -8.87
N LYS A 15 6.16 14.56 -9.72
CA LYS A 15 6.60 15.00 -11.06
C LYS A 15 5.44 15.55 -11.90
N ALA A 16 4.22 15.11 -11.60
CA ALA A 16 3.00 15.55 -12.28
C ALA A 16 2.47 16.90 -11.76
N ASP A 17 2.82 17.30 -10.53
CA ASP A 17 2.26 18.52 -9.89
C ASP A 17 2.89 19.83 -10.39
N GLY A 18 3.98 19.77 -11.18
CA GLY A 18 4.68 20.94 -11.71
C GLY A 18 5.38 21.80 -10.63
N SER A 19 6.22 22.74 -11.06
CA SER A 19 6.98 23.63 -10.18
C SER A 19 6.10 24.58 -9.33
N GLN A 20 4.93 24.97 -9.82
CA GLN A 20 4.03 25.89 -9.11
C GLN A 20 3.47 25.29 -7.81
N SER A 21 3.09 23.99 -7.82
CA SER A 21 2.58 23.30 -6.62
C SER A 21 3.66 23.16 -5.54
N THR A 22 4.92 23.01 -5.94
CA THR A 22 6.06 22.93 -5.01
C THR A 22 6.30 24.26 -4.30
N ASN A 23 6.32 25.35 -5.06
CA ASN A 23 6.51 26.69 -4.50
C ASN A 23 5.39 27.05 -3.52
N LEU A 24 4.14 26.75 -3.87
CA LEU A 24 2.99 26.99 -2.97
C LEU A 24 3.12 26.23 -1.63
N GLN A 25 3.58 24.99 -1.65
CA GLN A 25 3.79 24.22 -0.41
C GLN A 25 4.92 24.84 0.42
N ARG A 26 6.04 25.16 -0.22
CA ARG A 26 7.19 25.80 0.44
C ARG A 26 6.81 27.12 1.07
N ASP A 27 6.16 28.01 0.32
CA ASP A 27 5.76 29.33 0.76
C ASP A 27 4.79 29.26 1.95
N ALA A 28 3.82 28.32 1.89
CA ALA A 28 2.88 28.09 2.98
C ALA A 28 3.59 27.59 4.27
N LEU A 29 4.57 26.70 4.15
CA LEU A 29 5.35 26.22 5.29
C LEU A 29 6.23 27.33 5.90
N ILE A 30 6.88 28.14 5.07
CA ILE A 30 7.66 29.30 5.53
C ILE A 30 6.75 30.33 6.20
N ALA A 31 5.60 30.64 5.61
CA ALA A 31 4.61 31.56 6.21
C ALA A 31 4.07 31.05 7.56
N ALA A 32 4.05 29.72 7.76
CA ALA A 32 3.69 29.10 9.04
C ALA A 32 4.83 29.12 10.07
N GLY A 33 6.00 29.68 9.73
CA GLY A 33 7.16 29.83 10.62
C GLY A 33 8.22 28.74 10.50
N VAL A 34 8.15 27.84 9.51
CA VAL A 34 9.18 26.82 9.27
C VAL A 34 10.42 27.49 8.67
N SER A 35 11.58 27.29 9.29
CA SER A 35 12.87 27.69 8.72
C SER A 35 13.26 26.80 7.54
N LEU A 36 13.91 27.36 6.53
CA LEU A 36 14.46 26.59 5.40
C LEU A 36 15.42 25.48 5.84
N ALA A 37 16.14 25.67 6.94
CA ALA A 37 17.04 24.65 7.51
C ALA A 37 16.28 23.43 8.08
N HIS A 38 15.00 23.57 8.37
CA HIS A 38 14.14 22.53 8.94
C HIS A 38 13.04 22.08 7.95
N LEU A 39 13.25 22.28 6.66
CA LEU A 39 12.34 21.87 5.61
C LEU A 39 12.86 20.60 4.93
N TYR A 40 12.06 19.54 5.00
CA TYR A 40 12.35 18.25 4.38
C TYR A 40 11.45 18.03 3.19
N GLU A 41 11.99 17.40 2.14
CA GLU A 41 11.23 17.15 0.92
C GLU A 41 11.48 15.76 0.34
N ASP A 42 10.46 15.20 -0.31
CA ASP A 42 10.56 14.00 -1.12
C ASP A 42 9.98 14.24 -2.52
N LEU A 43 10.72 13.78 -3.52
CA LEU A 43 10.28 13.77 -4.92
C LEU A 43 9.54 12.43 -5.17
N ALA A 44 8.22 12.48 -5.34
CA ALA A 44 7.45 11.30 -5.66
C ALA A 44 7.76 10.82 -7.09
N SER A 45 8.43 9.70 -7.24
CA SER A 45 8.57 8.99 -8.51
C SER A 45 7.55 7.85 -8.55
N GLY A 46 6.73 7.80 -9.60
CA GLY A 46 5.48 7.04 -9.72
C GLY A 46 5.47 5.52 -9.44
N ARG A 47 6.59 4.89 -9.06
CA ARG A 47 6.68 3.47 -8.68
C ARG A 47 7.50 3.18 -7.42
N ARG A 48 8.30 4.11 -6.95
CA ARG A 48 9.10 3.94 -5.73
C ARG A 48 8.50 4.82 -4.64
N ASP A 49 8.05 4.17 -3.60
CA ASP A 49 7.42 4.78 -2.44
C ASP A 49 8.44 5.06 -1.32
N ASP A 50 9.71 5.12 -1.68
CA ASP A 50 10.78 5.49 -0.79
C ASP A 50 10.64 6.98 -0.46
N ARG A 51 10.58 7.28 0.84
CA ARG A 51 10.45 8.65 1.38
C ARG A 51 11.61 8.94 2.33
N PRO A 52 12.83 9.04 1.82
CA PRO A 52 14.00 9.31 2.67
C PRO A 52 13.90 10.66 3.37
N GLY A 53 13.29 11.67 2.74
CA GLY A 53 13.04 12.97 3.34
C GLY A 53 12.06 12.88 4.51
N LEU A 54 10.96 12.13 4.39
CA LEU A 54 10.04 11.90 5.52
C LEU A 54 10.74 11.14 6.66
N ALA A 55 11.50 10.12 6.35
CA ALA A 55 12.23 9.35 7.36
C ALA A 55 13.26 10.24 8.10
N ALA A 56 13.99 11.07 7.38
CA ALA A 56 14.92 12.04 7.98
C ALA A 56 14.19 13.09 8.83
N CYS A 57 13.04 13.60 8.33
CA CYS A 57 12.17 14.52 9.04
C CYS A 57 11.69 13.93 10.38
N LEU A 58 11.12 12.73 10.35
CA LEU A 58 10.61 12.04 11.55
C LEU A 58 11.73 11.73 12.56
N LYS A 59 12.95 11.47 12.08
CA LYS A 59 14.12 11.25 12.93
C LYS A 59 14.64 12.54 13.57
N ALA A 60 14.52 13.67 12.88
CA ALA A 60 14.96 14.98 13.39
C ALA A 60 14.06 15.55 14.49
N LEU A 61 12.78 15.18 14.51
CA LEU A 61 11.79 15.64 15.47
C LEU A 61 12.12 15.19 16.90
N ARG A 62 12.03 16.11 17.85
CA ARG A 62 12.25 15.90 19.29
C ARG A 62 10.97 16.19 20.07
N GLU A 63 10.92 15.79 21.32
CA GLU A 63 9.83 16.14 22.24
C GLU A 63 9.60 17.66 22.30
N GLY A 64 8.35 18.06 22.11
CA GLY A 64 7.92 19.46 22.09
C GLY A 64 7.97 20.13 20.71
N ASP A 65 8.64 19.53 19.72
CA ASP A 65 8.63 20.03 18.34
C ASP A 65 7.27 19.87 17.67
N THR A 66 7.06 20.57 16.55
CA THR A 66 5.82 20.45 15.76
C THR A 66 6.16 20.19 14.31
N LEU A 67 5.63 19.07 13.77
CA LEU A 67 5.65 18.77 12.36
C LEU A 67 4.55 19.58 11.65
N ILE A 68 4.91 20.32 10.62
CA ILE A 68 3.97 21.08 9.80
C ILE A 68 3.93 20.50 8.39
N VAL A 69 2.74 20.21 7.89
CA VAL A 69 2.50 19.73 6.52
C VAL A 69 1.44 20.59 5.84
N TRP A 70 1.58 20.77 4.54
CA TRP A 70 0.60 21.55 3.78
C TRP A 70 -0.78 20.87 3.77
N LYS A 71 -0.82 19.54 3.48
CA LYS A 71 -2.03 18.71 3.47
C LYS A 71 -1.72 17.33 4.05
N LEU A 72 -2.73 16.64 4.60
CA LEU A 72 -2.59 15.29 5.16
C LEU A 72 -2.12 14.24 4.14
N ASP A 73 -2.52 14.36 2.88
CA ASP A 73 -2.13 13.46 1.80
C ASP A 73 -0.63 13.53 1.46
N ARG A 74 0.06 14.56 1.91
CA ARG A 74 1.52 14.67 1.82
C ARG A 74 2.23 13.79 2.85
N LEU A 75 1.64 13.63 4.03
CA LEU A 75 2.21 12.83 5.12
C LEU A 75 1.93 11.32 4.97
N GLY A 76 0.66 10.94 4.79
CA GLY A 76 0.23 9.54 4.69
C GLY A 76 0.13 9.04 3.24
N ARG A 77 0.40 7.75 3.00
CA ARG A 77 0.10 7.04 1.74
C ARG A 77 -1.36 6.63 1.68
N ASP A 78 -1.83 6.18 2.81
CA ASP A 78 -3.17 5.76 3.10
C ASP A 78 -3.52 6.22 4.51
N LEU A 79 -4.77 6.06 4.85
CA LEU A 79 -5.29 6.51 6.14
C LEU A 79 -4.65 5.75 7.32
N ARG A 80 -4.35 4.47 7.15
CA ARG A 80 -3.69 3.66 8.18
C ARG A 80 -2.28 4.15 8.49
N HIS A 81 -1.49 4.40 7.44
CA HIS A 81 -0.14 4.96 7.59
C HIS A 81 -0.19 6.34 8.27
N LEU A 82 -1.18 7.17 7.91
CA LEU A 82 -1.37 8.48 8.53
C LEU A 82 -1.69 8.35 10.04
N ILE A 83 -2.63 7.48 10.41
CA ILE A 83 -3.02 7.24 11.82
C ILE A 83 -1.81 6.77 12.63
N ASN A 84 -1.07 5.78 12.13
CA ASN A 84 0.12 5.26 12.81
C ASN A 84 1.18 6.36 12.98
N THR A 85 1.44 7.14 11.93
CA THR A 85 2.40 8.25 11.99
C THR A 85 2.01 9.30 13.04
N VAL A 86 0.73 9.68 13.10
CA VAL A 86 0.26 10.67 14.09
C VAL A 86 0.25 10.08 15.50
N HIS A 87 -0.07 8.80 15.66
CA HIS A 87 0.04 8.11 16.94
C HIS A 87 1.48 8.11 17.45
N ASP A 88 2.44 7.76 16.58
CA ASP A 88 3.87 7.78 16.91
C ASP A 88 4.36 9.17 17.29
N LEU A 89 3.95 10.21 16.56
CA LEU A 89 4.26 11.60 16.89
C LEU A 89 3.70 11.98 18.26
N THR A 90 2.44 11.62 18.54
CA THR A 90 1.77 11.92 19.81
C THR A 90 2.47 11.19 20.98
N ALA A 91 2.83 9.92 20.81
CA ALA A 91 3.56 9.14 21.81
C ALA A 91 4.93 9.74 22.15
N ARG A 92 5.55 10.42 21.17
CA ARG A 92 6.82 11.15 21.33
C ARG A 92 6.63 12.59 21.80
N SER A 93 5.42 13.01 22.16
CA SER A 93 5.09 14.41 22.51
C SER A 93 5.42 15.42 21.39
N VAL A 94 5.31 15.00 20.13
CA VAL A 94 5.51 15.84 18.95
C VAL A 94 4.15 16.28 18.41
N GLY A 95 3.98 17.58 18.17
CA GLY A 95 2.78 18.15 17.55
C GLY A 95 2.72 17.89 16.04
N LEU A 96 1.50 17.79 15.50
CA LEU A 96 1.23 17.83 14.06
C LEU A 96 0.29 18.99 13.75
N LYS A 97 0.63 19.79 12.76
CA LYS A 97 -0.22 20.87 12.25
C LYS A 97 -0.38 20.76 10.72
N VAL A 98 -1.61 20.84 10.24
CA VAL A 98 -1.96 20.81 8.82
C VAL A 98 -2.45 22.20 8.41
N LEU A 99 -1.92 22.73 7.30
CA LEU A 99 -2.19 24.12 6.90
C LEU A 99 -3.44 24.29 6.05
N THR A 100 -3.76 23.31 5.17
CA THR A 100 -4.87 23.43 4.21
C THR A 100 -5.57 22.11 3.92
N GLY A 101 -6.71 22.15 3.24
CA GLY A 101 -7.48 20.98 2.81
C GLY A 101 -8.43 20.47 3.89
N HIS A 102 -8.98 19.26 3.68
CA HIS A 102 -9.93 18.63 4.62
C HIS A 102 -9.33 18.36 6.01
N GLY A 103 -8.00 18.39 6.13
CA GLY A 103 -7.28 18.24 7.39
C GLY A 103 -6.82 19.57 8.02
N ALA A 104 -7.22 20.73 7.52
CA ALA A 104 -6.77 22.04 8.04
C ALA A 104 -7.17 22.30 9.50
N ALA A 105 -8.18 21.59 10.01
CA ALA A 105 -8.56 21.63 11.42
C ALA A 105 -7.69 20.73 12.34
N VAL A 106 -6.77 19.94 11.76
CA VAL A 106 -5.91 19.04 12.53
C VAL A 106 -4.68 19.80 13.01
N ASP A 107 -4.73 20.18 14.27
CA ASP A 107 -3.61 20.72 15.03
C ASP A 107 -3.56 19.97 16.37
N THR A 108 -2.74 18.91 16.41
CA THR A 108 -2.65 18.05 17.61
C THR A 108 -1.95 18.73 18.79
N THR A 109 -1.48 19.96 18.65
CA THR A 109 -0.99 20.76 19.77
C THR A 109 -2.15 21.30 20.63
N THR A 110 -3.37 21.33 20.07
CA THR A 110 -4.59 21.75 20.74
C THR A 110 -5.47 20.58 21.15
N ALA A 111 -6.25 20.72 22.21
CA ALA A 111 -7.22 19.71 22.64
C ALA A 111 -8.29 19.45 21.57
N ALA A 112 -8.78 20.50 20.92
CA ALA A 112 -9.75 20.40 19.82
C ALA A 112 -9.20 19.63 18.63
N GLY A 113 -7.97 19.93 18.21
CA GLY A 113 -7.32 19.22 17.08
C GLY A 113 -7.02 17.75 17.39
N LYS A 114 -6.66 17.42 18.64
CA LYS A 114 -6.55 16.02 19.11
C LYS A 114 -7.88 15.29 19.01
N LEU A 115 -8.98 15.91 19.43
CA LEU A 115 -10.31 15.32 19.33
C LEU A 115 -10.72 15.10 17.88
N VAL A 116 -10.56 16.10 17.02
CA VAL A 116 -10.86 15.99 15.59
C VAL A 116 -10.07 14.86 14.96
N PHE A 117 -8.76 14.77 15.23
CA PHE A 117 -7.95 13.66 14.72
C PHE A 117 -8.43 12.30 15.24
N GLY A 118 -8.79 12.18 16.51
CA GLY A 118 -9.33 10.96 17.10
C GLY A 118 -10.62 10.50 16.41
N ILE A 119 -11.51 11.42 16.06
CA ILE A 119 -12.73 11.13 15.30
C ILE A 119 -12.40 10.60 13.89
N PHE A 120 -11.47 11.25 13.18
CA PHE A 120 -11.04 10.76 11.86
C PHE A 120 -10.39 9.37 11.94
N ALA A 121 -9.58 9.12 12.97
CA ALA A 121 -8.97 7.81 13.18
C ALA A 121 -10.02 6.72 13.42
N ALA A 122 -11.01 6.98 14.29
CA ALA A 122 -12.11 6.05 14.58
C ALA A 122 -12.97 5.78 13.34
N LEU A 123 -13.30 6.83 12.56
CA LEU A 123 -14.08 6.68 11.32
C LEU A 123 -13.35 5.83 10.29
N ALA A 124 -12.05 6.02 10.16
CA ALA A 124 -11.23 5.24 9.23
C ALA A 124 -11.15 3.76 9.60
N GLU A 125 -11.07 3.45 10.89
CA GLU A 125 -11.08 2.08 11.38
C GLU A 125 -12.44 1.42 11.12
N PHE A 126 -13.52 2.12 11.40
CA PHE A 126 -14.88 1.69 11.12
C PHE A 126 -15.12 1.41 9.63
N GLU A 127 -14.71 2.30 8.73
CA GLU A 127 -14.83 2.07 7.28
C GLU A 127 -14.06 0.80 6.84
N ARG A 128 -12.89 0.55 7.41
CA ARG A 128 -12.10 -0.65 7.11
C ARG A 128 -12.78 -1.92 7.58
N GLU A 129 -13.37 -1.90 8.77
CA GLU A 129 -14.13 -3.04 9.30
C GLU A 129 -15.33 -3.35 8.41
N LEU A 130 -16.09 -2.34 8.00
CA LEU A 130 -17.22 -2.50 7.07
C LEU A 130 -16.79 -3.09 5.72
N ILE A 131 -15.66 -2.65 5.15
CA ILE A 131 -15.13 -3.21 3.90
C ILE A 131 -14.73 -4.68 4.11
N SER A 132 -14.10 -5.01 5.22
CA SER A 132 -13.73 -6.38 5.57
C SER A 132 -14.94 -7.28 5.70
N GLU A 133 -15.96 -6.85 6.44
CA GLU A 133 -17.24 -7.59 6.59
C GLU A 133 -17.92 -7.85 5.25
N ARG A 134 -18.03 -6.81 4.40
CA ARG A 134 -18.62 -6.94 3.06
C ARG A 134 -17.82 -7.91 2.20
N THR A 135 -16.49 -7.87 2.28
CA THR A 135 -15.61 -8.77 1.52
C THR A 135 -15.79 -10.21 1.97
N VAL A 136 -15.82 -10.47 3.28
CA VAL A 136 -16.03 -11.80 3.85
C VAL A 136 -17.42 -12.33 3.46
N ALA A 137 -18.47 -11.54 3.60
CA ALA A 137 -19.83 -11.90 3.20
C ALA A 137 -19.90 -12.22 1.70
N GLY A 138 -19.24 -11.41 0.86
CA GLY A 138 -19.14 -11.63 -0.58
C GLY A 138 -18.43 -12.94 -0.94
N LEU A 139 -17.33 -13.26 -0.24
CA LEU A 139 -16.59 -14.52 -0.42
C LEU A 139 -17.41 -15.74 0.01
N ILE A 140 -18.12 -15.67 1.14
CA ILE A 140 -19.03 -16.72 1.61
C ILE A 140 -20.10 -16.98 0.55
N SER A 141 -20.76 -15.93 0.07
CA SER A 141 -21.78 -16.02 -0.96
C SER A 141 -21.25 -16.57 -2.30
N ALA A 142 -20.03 -16.19 -2.70
CA ALA A 142 -19.38 -16.72 -3.90
C ALA A 142 -19.09 -18.23 -3.75
N ARG A 143 -18.56 -18.65 -2.59
CA ARG A 143 -18.28 -20.05 -2.29
C ARG A 143 -19.56 -20.91 -2.25
N ALA A 144 -20.63 -20.39 -1.67
CA ALA A 144 -21.94 -21.06 -1.67
C ALA A 144 -22.48 -21.29 -3.10
N ARG A 145 -22.13 -20.43 -4.06
CA ARG A 145 -22.44 -20.59 -5.49
C ARG A 145 -21.40 -21.40 -6.27
N GLY A 146 -20.50 -22.14 -5.59
CA GLY A 146 -19.48 -22.99 -6.20
C GLY A 146 -18.29 -22.24 -6.80
N ARG A 147 -18.19 -20.93 -6.64
CA ARG A 147 -17.07 -20.14 -7.13
C ARG A 147 -15.87 -20.31 -6.19
N LYS A 148 -14.84 -21.03 -6.65
CA LYS A 148 -13.57 -21.16 -5.94
C LYS A 148 -12.70 -19.97 -6.35
N GLY A 149 -12.30 -19.13 -5.40
CA GLY A 149 -11.31 -18.09 -5.62
C GLY A 149 -9.91 -18.68 -5.83
N GLY A 150 -8.96 -17.84 -6.21
CA GLY A 150 -7.58 -18.22 -6.40
C GLY A 150 -7.16 -18.19 -7.88
N ARG A 151 -5.90 -18.55 -8.13
CA ARG A 151 -5.35 -18.59 -9.49
C ARG A 151 -5.99 -19.75 -10.26
N PRO A 152 -6.52 -19.52 -11.47
CA PRO A 152 -7.03 -20.61 -12.31
C PRO A 152 -5.98 -21.70 -12.53
N PHE A 153 -6.43 -22.95 -12.49
CA PHE A 153 -5.54 -24.08 -12.78
C PHE A 153 -4.99 -23.97 -14.22
N LYS A 154 -3.68 -24.03 -14.35
CA LYS A 154 -3.04 -24.03 -15.70
C LYS A 154 -3.35 -25.31 -16.47
N MET A 155 -3.46 -26.45 -15.75
CA MET A 155 -3.85 -27.73 -16.31
C MET A 155 -5.39 -27.89 -16.24
N THR A 156 -6.08 -27.50 -17.26
CA THR A 156 -7.54 -27.69 -17.36
C THR A 156 -7.86 -29.15 -17.75
N ALA A 157 -9.10 -29.61 -17.50
CA ALA A 157 -9.53 -30.95 -17.88
C ALA A 157 -9.34 -31.25 -19.39
N ALA A 158 -9.48 -30.23 -20.25
CA ALA A 158 -9.22 -30.36 -21.69
C ALA A 158 -7.73 -30.57 -21.96
N LYS A 159 -6.86 -29.75 -21.35
CA LYS A 159 -5.40 -29.88 -21.49
C LYS A 159 -4.91 -31.20 -20.92
N LEU A 160 -5.52 -31.67 -19.84
CA LEU A 160 -5.20 -32.96 -19.23
C LEU A 160 -5.46 -34.12 -20.17
N ARG A 161 -6.64 -34.15 -20.82
CA ARG A 161 -6.97 -35.21 -21.82
C ARG A 161 -6.01 -35.17 -23.00
N LEU A 162 -5.68 -33.99 -23.53
CA LEU A 162 -4.72 -33.86 -24.62
C LEU A 162 -3.32 -34.32 -24.18
N ALA A 163 -2.89 -33.93 -22.98
CA ALA A 163 -1.59 -34.36 -22.45
C ALA A 163 -1.50 -35.89 -22.28
N MET A 164 -2.56 -36.52 -21.74
CA MET A 164 -2.61 -37.98 -21.59
C MET A 164 -2.54 -38.70 -22.95
N ALA A 165 -3.31 -38.25 -23.92
CA ALA A 165 -3.33 -38.83 -25.27
C ALA A 165 -1.96 -38.69 -25.98
N ALA A 166 -1.33 -37.52 -25.86
CA ALA A 166 -0.05 -37.25 -26.51
C ALA A 166 1.12 -37.97 -25.82
N MET A 167 1.17 -38.00 -24.48
CA MET A 167 2.27 -38.64 -23.73
C MET A 167 2.33 -40.16 -23.90
N GLY A 168 1.22 -40.80 -24.28
CA GLY A 168 1.19 -42.24 -24.61
C GLY A 168 1.84 -42.59 -25.96
N GLN A 169 2.22 -41.62 -26.79
CA GLN A 169 2.78 -41.84 -28.14
C GLN A 169 4.30 -41.69 -28.13
N SER A 170 5.02 -42.62 -28.74
CA SER A 170 6.51 -42.64 -28.76
C SER A 170 7.13 -41.44 -29.52
N GLU A 171 6.41 -40.83 -30.44
CA GLU A 171 6.90 -39.71 -31.27
C GLU A 171 6.70 -38.33 -30.64
N THR A 172 6.01 -38.24 -29.51
CA THR A 172 5.70 -36.96 -28.90
C THR A 172 6.93 -36.30 -28.29
N LYS A 173 7.30 -35.13 -28.80
CA LYS A 173 8.30 -34.27 -28.18
C LYS A 173 7.67 -33.49 -27.04
N VAL A 174 8.03 -33.83 -25.81
CA VAL A 174 7.48 -33.21 -24.57
C VAL A 174 7.66 -31.70 -24.54
N GLY A 175 8.73 -31.18 -25.17
CA GLY A 175 8.95 -29.73 -25.26
C GLY A 175 7.87 -29.01 -26.07
N ASP A 176 7.55 -29.54 -27.22
CA ASP A 176 6.57 -28.98 -28.15
C ASP A 176 5.17 -29.07 -27.57
N LEU A 177 4.82 -30.21 -26.96
CA LEU A 177 3.57 -30.41 -26.22
C LEU A 177 3.39 -29.39 -25.09
N CYS A 178 4.45 -29.13 -24.31
CA CYS A 178 4.41 -28.14 -23.24
C CYS A 178 4.20 -26.70 -23.76
N GLN A 179 4.81 -26.38 -24.90
CA GLN A 179 4.66 -25.08 -25.57
C GLN A 179 3.23 -24.89 -26.09
N GLU A 180 2.68 -25.89 -26.76
CA GLU A 180 1.31 -25.89 -27.28
C GLU A 180 0.25 -25.75 -26.15
N LEU A 181 0.43 -26.49 -25.06
CA LEU A 181 -0.45 -26.43 -23.90
C LEU A 181 -0.23 -25.18 -23.02
N GLY A 182 0.84 -24.40 -23.25
CA GLY A 182 1.20 -23.22 -22.47
C GLY A 182 1.52 -23.56 -21.01
N ILE A 183 2.18 -24.71 -20.75
CA ILE A 183 2.56 -25.22 -19.43
C ILE A 183 4.05 -25.55 -19.39
N THR A 184 4.60 -25.70 -18.16
CA THR A 184 5.97 -26.15 -17.98
C THR A 184 6.04 -27.70 -17.95
N ARG A 185 7.21 -28.27 -18.26
CA ARG A 185 7.44 -29.72 -18.13
C ARG A 185 7.14 -30.22 -16.71
N GLN A 186 7.49 -29.44 -15.69
CA GLN A 186 7.21 -29.75 -14.30
C GLN A 186 5.69 -29.83 -14.03
N THR A 187 4.90 -28.91 -14.62
CA THR A 187 3.44 -28.94 -14.52
C THR A 187 2.87 -30.18 -15.24
N LEU A 188 3.40 -30.52 -16.42
CA LEU A 188 2.97 -31.70 -17.16
C LEU A 188 3.22 -32.98 -16.34
N TYR A 189 4.46 -33.23 -15.91
CA TYR A 189 4.82 -34.46 -15.18
C TYR A 189 4.20 -34.55 -13.78
N ARG A 190 3.73 -33.47 -13.23
CA ARG A 190 2.98 -33.47 -11.98
C ARG A 190 1.62 -34.12 -12.13
N HIS A 191 0.98 -33.99 -13.32
CA HIS A 191 -0.37 -34.45 -13.59
C HIS A 191 -0.43 -35.70 -14.45
N VAL A 192 0.55 -35.92 -15.36
CA VAL A 192 0.58 -37.04 -16.31
C VAL A 192 1.92 -37.73 -16.27
N SER A 193 1.91 -39.06 -16.25
CA SER A 193 3.13 -39.90 -16.32
C SER A 193 3.74 -39.90 -17.73
N PRO A 194 5.03 -40.28 -17.92
CA PRO A 194 5.60 -40.47 -19.24
C PRO A 194 4.87 -41.48 -20.14
N LYS A 195 4.06 -42.36 -19.53
CA LYS A 195 3.23 -43.34 -20.24
C LYS A 195 1.83 -42.84 -20.59
N GLY A 196 1.52 -41.55 -20.27
CA GLY A 196 0.18 -40.98 -20.49
C GLY A 196 -0.85 -41.28 -19.39
N GLU A 197 -0.42 -41.86 -18.26
CA GLU A 197 -1.31 -42.20 -17.16
C GLU A 197 -1.54 -40.99 -16.23
N LEU A 198 -2.73 -40.93 -15.68
CA LEU A 198 -3.10 -39.86 -14.73
C LEU A 198 -2.34 -40.06 -13.40
N ARG A 199 -1.85 -38.97 -12.83
CA ARG A 199 -1.26 -38.94 -11.49
C ARG A 199 -2.20 -38.35 -10.46
N PRO A 200 -2.03 -38.58 -9.14
CA PRO A 200 -2.96 -38.12 -8.08
C PRO A 200 -3.24 -36.62 -8.10
N ASP A 201 -2.31 -35.79 -8.55
CA ASP A 201 -2.53 -34.34 -8.70
C ASP A 201 -3.40 -33.98 -9.92
N GLY A 202 -3.57 -34.92 -10.87
CA GLY A 202 -4.47 -34.77 -12.04
C GLY A 202 -5.90 -35.19 -11.74
N GLU A 203 -6.16 -35.88 -10.64
CA GLU A 203 -7.51 -36.33 -10.21
C GLU A 203 -8.28 -35.23 -9.44
N LYS A 204 -7.60 -34.15 -9.03
CA LYS A 204 -8.17 -33.00 -8.30
C LYS A 204 -8.70 -31.95 -9.25
#